data_efc2c099f169339bc04afd94c2518205
#
_entry.id   efc2c099f169339bc04afd94c2518205
#
_cell.length_a   1.000
_cell.length_b   1.000
_cell.length_c   1.000
_cell.angle_alpha   90.00
_cell.angle_beta   90.00
_cell.angle_gamma   90.00
#
_symmetry.space_group_name_H-M   'P 1'
#
loop_
_entity.id
_entity.type
_entity.pdbx_description
1 polymer ?
#
loop_
_entity_poly.entity_id
_entity_poly.type
_entity_poly.pdbx_seq_one_letter_code
_entity_poly.pdbx_strand_id
1 'polypeptide(L)'
;MKSRREEIIDIAATLFHEHGFRGTTLQMIAQEMRMEAPSLYNHIKSKDQILSEILIPVARAFVSRMEQISSSRLTAIEKLERLISFHVSLSLEKPHHMALMIHDWHYLKETKKDAFIQHRNDYEGSFISIIQQAIEDGQLKDMDVRIILFDLLTTLRSMYAFVLRYKEYNAIDLEENIKKALMDGLRKSST
;
A
#
# COMPACT_ATOMS: atom_id res chain seq x y z
N MET A 1 -13.99 -14.58 -11.80
CA MET A 1 -14.01 -13.48 -12.81
C MET A 1 -14.17 -12.17 -12.05
N LYS A 2 -13.37 -11.15 -12.38
CA LYS A 2 -13.61 -9.78 -11.86
C LYS A 2 -14.94 -9.25 -12.38
N SER A 3 -15.65 -8.49 -11.54
CA SER A 3 -16.84 -7.78 -11.99
C SER A 3 -16.46 -6.64 -12.94
N ARG A 4 -17.41 -6.19 -13.79
CA ARG A 4 -17.17 -5.07 -14.70
C ARG A 4 -16.77 -3.79 -13.95
N ARG A 5 -17.29 -3.61 -12.74
CA ARG A 5 -16.92 -2.48 -11.86
C ARG A 5 -15.47 -2.57 -11.40
N GLU A 6 -15.00 -3.75 -10.99
CA GLU A 6 -13.60 -3.95 -10.60
C GLU A 6 -12.64 -3.70 -11.78
N GLU A 7 -13.00 -4.12 -12.99
CA GLU A 7 -12.21 -3.82 -14.19
C GLU A 7 -12.11 -2.31 -14.43
N ILE A 8 -13.21 -1.56 -14.28
CA ILE A 8 -13.22 -0.10 -14.39
C ILE A 8 -12.29 0.54 -13.34
N ILE A 9 -12.34 0.08 -12.10
CA ILE A 9 -11.50 0.59 -11.01
C ILE A 9 -10.01 0.34 -11.29
N ASP A 10 -9.65 -0.86 -11.75
CA ASP A 10 -8.26 -1.20 -12.05
C ASP A 10 -7.71 -0.39 -13.24
N ILE A 11 -8.48 -0.25 -14.33
CA ILE A 11 -8.11 0.58 -15.49
C ILE A 11 -8.00 2.06 -15.08
N ALA A 12 -8.95 2.56 -14.31
CA ALA A 12 -8.89 3.92 -13.81
C ALA A 12 -7.67 4.17 -12.93
N ALA A 13 -7.27 3.20 -12.10
CA ALA A 13 -6.06 3.30 -11.29
C ALA A 13 -4.80 3.44 -12.17
N THR A 14 -4.71 2.68 -13.26
CA THR A 14 -3.62 2.81 -14.24
C THR A 14 -3.61 4.20 -14.87
N LEU A 15 -4.73 4.66 -15.40
CA LEU A 15 -4.83 5.97 -16.04
C LEU A 15 -4.58 7.13 -15.08
N PHE A 16 -5.04 7.05 -13.84
CA PHE A 16 -4.75 8.06 -12.82
C PHE A 16 -3.26 8.11 -12.49
N HIS A 17 -2.58 6.96 -12.44
CA HIS A 17 -1.14 6.91 -12.22
C HIS A 17 -0.36 7.50 -13.41
N GLU A 18 -0.75 7.19 -14.65
CA GLU A 18 -0.03 7.60 -15.88
C GLU A 18 -0.28 9.08 -16.25
N HIS A 19 -1.52 9.55 -16.11
CA HIS A 19 -1.93 10.89 -16.56
C HIS A 19 -2.26 11.86 -15.42
N GLY A 20 -2.16 11.38 -14.16
CA GLY A 20 -2.58 12.09 -12.97
C GLY A 20 -4.10 12.09 -12.78
N PHE A 21 -4.56 12.18 -11.52
CA PHE A 21 -6.00 12.23 -11.21
C PHE A 21 -6.72 13.37 -11.95
N ARG A 22 -6.12 14.56 -12.00
CA ARG A 22 -6.74 15.72 -12.66
C ARG A 22 -6.80 15.58 -14.19
N GLY A 23 -5.74 15.04 -14.79
CA GLY A 23 -5.62 14.89 -16.25
C GLY A 23 -6.51 13.79 -16.83
N THR A 24 -6.92 12.80 -16.04
CA THR A 24 -7.76 11.71 -16.51
C THR A 24 -9.23 12.10 -16.55
N THR A 25 -9.95 11.71 -17.61
CA THR A 25 -11.41 11.91 -17.76
C THR A 25 -12.15 10.58 -17.74
N LEU A 26 -13.46 10.61 -17.43
CA LEU A 26 -14.31 9.41 -17.54
C LEU A 26 -14.39 8.91 -18.99
N GLN A 27 -14.25 9.80 -19.97
CA GLN A 27 -14.21 9.42 -21.37
C GLN A 27 -12.96 8.62 -21.72
N MET A 28 -11.79 8.97 -21.19
CA MET A 28 -10.56 8.17 -21.35
C MET A 28 -10.72 6.78 -20.76
N ILE A 29 -11.35 6.68 -19.59
CA ILE A 29 -11.63 5.39 -18.94
C ILE A 29 -12.58 4.54 -19.81
N ALA A 30 -13.65 5.14 -20.33
CA ALA A 30 -14.59 4.46 -21.23
C ALA A 30 -13.89 3.96 -22.51
N GLN A 31 -13.03 4.78 -23.09
CA GLN A 31 -12.22 4.45 -24.27
C GLN A 31 -11.32 3.23 -24.01
N GLU A 32 -10.58 3.24 -22.90
CA GLU A 32 -9.69 2.14 -22.52
C GLU A 32 -10.48 0.83 -22.24
N MET A 33 -11.68 0.97 -21.67
CA MET A 33 -12.62 -0.14 -21.46
C MET A 33 -13.30 -0.63 -22.74
N ARG A 34 -13.10 0.04 -23.88
CA ARG A 34 -13.80 -0.19 -25.16
C ARG A 34 -15.32 -0.19 -24.99
N MET A 35 -15.83 0.80 -24.26
CA MET A 35 -17.26 0.96 -24.01
C MET A 35 -17.70 2.42 -24.26
N GLU A 36 -19.00 2.57 -24.56
CA GLU A 36 -19.60 3.89 -24.71
C GLU A 36 -19.66 4.63 -23.36
N ALA A 37 -19.39 5.94 -23.37
CA ALA A 37 -19.42 6.76 -22.15
C ALA A 37 -20.74 6.64 -21.36
N PRO A 38 -21.95 6.62 -21.98
CA PRO A 38 -23.20 6.39 -21.26
C PRO A 38 -23.23 5.06 -20.48
N SER A 39 -22.63 3.99 -21.03
CA SER A 39 -22.53 2.70 -20.33
C SER A 39 -21.65 2.77 -19.08
N LEU A 40 -20.57 3.56 -19.11
CA LEU A 40 -19.72 3.77 -17.93
C LEU A 40 -20.50 4.42 -16.78
N TYR A 41 -21.37 5.39 -17.08
CA TYR A 41 -22.18 6.08 -16.07
C TYR A 41 -23.20 5.16 -15.35
N ASN A 42 -23.54 3.99 -15.92
CA ASN A 42 -24.35 3.00 -15.21
C ASN A 42 -23.56 2.34 -14.06
N HIS A 43 -22.24 2.38 -14.10
CA HIS A 43 -21.37 1.77 -13.09
C HIS A 43 -20.74 2.80 -12.14
N ILE A 44 -20.39 3.99 -12.65
CA ILE A 44 -19.58 4.98 -11.94
C ILE A 44 -20.19 6.38 -12.12
N LYS A 45 -20.36 7.11 -11.02
CA LYS A 45 -20.95 8.47 -11.05
C LYS A 45 -19.90 9.58 -11.21
N SER A 46 -18.66 9.38 -10.74
CA SER A 46 -17.63 10.41 -10.79
C SER A 46 -16.23 9.84 -10.60
N LYS A 47 -15.19 10.60 -10.98
CA LYS A 47 -13.77 10.26 -10.69
C LYS A 47 -13.50 10.20 -9.19
N ASP A 48 -14.10 11.08 -8.38
CA ASP A 48 -13.96 11.06 -6.92
C ASP A 48 -14.48 9.76 -6.31
N GLN A 49 -15.55 9.20 -6.87
CA GLN A 49 -16.06 7.90 -6.45
C GLN A 49 -15.04 6.81 -6.76
N ILE A 50 -14.48 6.80 -7.98
CA ILE A 50 -13.44 5.84 -8.38
C ILE A 50 -12.24 5.93 -7.44
N LEU A 51 -11.72 7.13 -7.21
CA LEU A 51 -10.57 7.34 -6.33
C LEU A 51 -10.85 6.82 -4.91
N SER A 52 -12.04 7.08 -4.38
CA SER A 52 -12.45 6.55 -3.08
C SER A 52 -12.51 5.02 -3.05
N GLU A 53 -12.97 4.39 -4.14
CA GLU A 53 -13.04 2.93 -4.27
C GLU A 53 -11.68 2.28 -4.51
N ILE A 54 -10.70 3.03 -4.98
CA ILE A 54 -9.30 2.60 -5.05
C ILE A 54 -8.66 2.69 -3.65
N LEU A 55 -8.73 3.86 -3.01
CA LEU A 55 -7.91 4.17 -1.83
C LEU A 55 -8.45 3.60 -0.53
N ILE A 56 -9.77 3.65 -0.30
CA ILE A 56 -10.34 3.23 0.98
C ILE A 56 -10.21 1.72 1.20
N PRO A 57 -10.46 0.83 0.21
CA PRO A 57 -10.22 -0.59 0.40
C PRO A 57 -8.75 -0.93 0.68
N VAL A 58 -7.81 -0.25 0.02
CA VAL A 58 -6.36 -0.44 0.28
C VAL A 58 -6.01 -0.01 1.71
N ALA A 59 -6.45 1.17 2.14
CA ALA A 59 -6.21 1.64 3.51
C ALA A 59 -6.79 0.66 4.56
N ARG A 60 -8.01 0.17 4.34
CA ARG A 60 -8.63 -0.85 5.20
C ARG A 60 -7.86 -2.17 5.22
N ALA A 61 -7.32 -2.59 4.08
CA ALA A 61 -6.50 -3.81 4.02
C ALA A 61 -5.25 -3.70 4.90
N PHE A 62 -4.60 -2.52 4.92
CA PHE A 62 -3.48 -2.24 5.82
C PHE A 62 -3.89 -2.31 7.30
N VAL A 63 -4.98 -1.65 7.68
CA VAL A 63 -5.48 -1.68 9.07
C VAL A 63 -5.84 -3.10 9.49
N SER A 64 -6.62 -3.82 8.69
CA SER A 64 -7.03 -5.20 9.00
C SER A 64 -5.82 -6.15 9.10
N ARG A 65 -4.83 -5.99 8.22
CA ARG A 65 -3.61 -6.79 8.29
C ARG A 65 -2.79 -6.46 9.54
N MET A 66 -2.69 -5.19 9.90
CA MET A 66 -2.01 -4.76 11.13
C MET A 66 -2.67 -5.37 12.36
N GLU A 67 -4.00 -5.32 12.46
CA GLU A 67 -4.75 -5.90 13.57
C GLU A 67 -4.51 -7.43 13.70
N GLN A 68 -4.55 -8.15 12.58
CA GLN A 68 -4.26 -9.60 12.54
C GLN A 68 -2.84 -9.92 13.02
N ILE A 69 -1.85 -9.16 12.55
CA ILE A 69 -0.45 -9.36 12.91
C ILE A 69 -0.22 -8.98 14.37
N SER A 70 -0.74 -7.83 14.82
CA SER A 70 -0.56 -7.35 16.20
C SER A 70 -1.14 -8.32 17.23
N SER A 71 -2.30 -8.92 16.94
CA SER A 71 -2.96 -9.89 17.82
C SER A 71 -2.38 -11.30 17.76
N SER A 72 -1.45 -11.57 16.85
CA SER A 72 -0.81 -12.89 16.71
C SER A 72 0.20 -13.16 17.84
N ARG A 73 0.55 -14.46 18.03
CA ARG A 73 1.58 -14.91 19.00
C ARG A 73 3.00 -14.83 18.44
N LEU A 74 3.19 -14.15 17.31
CA LEU A 74 4.51 -13.96 16.71
C LEU A 74 5.37 -13.04 17.58
N THR A 75 6.69 -13.24 17.53
CA THR A 75 7.66 -12.29 18.08
C THR A 75 7.57 -10.95 17.34
N ALA A 76 8.09 -9.88 17.95
CA ALA A 76 8.04 -8.56 17.34
C ALA A 76 8.76 -8.52 15.97
N ILE A 77 9.88 -9.24 15.85
CA ILE A 77 10.63 -9.31 14.59
C ILE A 77 9.85 -10.07 13.49
N GLU A 78 9.19 -11.17 13.84
CA GLU A 78 8.33 -11.91 12.91
C GLU A 78 7.13 -11.07 12.46
N LYS A 79 6.57 -10.24 13.36
CA LYS A 79 5.52 -9.28 13.00
C LYS A 79 6.01 -8.26 11.97
N LEU A 80 7.22 -7.69 12.16
CA LEU A 80 7.83 -6.77 11.19
C LEU A 80 8.02 -7.45 9.82
N GLU A 81 8.54 -8.66 9.80
CA GLU A 81 8.72 -9.43 8.56
C GLU A 81 7.38 -9.69 7.85
N ARG A 82 6.30 -9.99 8.59
CA ARG A 82 4.96 -10.16 8.01
C ARG A 82 4.41 -8.86 7.43
N LEU A 83 4.68 -7.73 8.06
CA LEU A 83 4.31 -6.41 7.53
C LEU A 83 5.07 -6.09 6.25
N ILE A 84 6.38 -6.37 6.20
CA ILE A 84 7.19 -6.22 4.98
C ILE A 84 6.62 -7.09 3.85
N SER A 85 6.36 -8.38 4.12
CA SER A 85 5.76 -9.31 3.15
C SER A 85 4.44 -8.78 2.59
N PHE A 86 3.58 -8.22 3.45
CA PHE A 86 2.29 -7.68 3.04
C PHE A 86 2.44 -6.47 2.11
N HIS A 87 3.35 -5.55 2.42
CA HIS A 87 3.65 -4.42 1.53
C HIS A 87 4.14 -4.87 0.15
N VAL A 88 5.06 -5.82 0.11
CA VAL A 88 5.60 -6.37 -1.14
C VAL A 88 4.49 -7.03 -1.95
N SER A 89 3.71 -7.93 -1.32
CA SER A 89 2.63 -8.64 -2.02
C SER A 89 1.57 -7.69 -2.58
N LEU A 90 1.19 -6.66 -1.82
CA LEU A 90 0.19 -5.69 -2.27
C LEU A 90 0.74 -4.79 -3.40
N SER A 91 2.03 -4.46 -3.35
CA SER A 91 2.69 -3.71 -4.43
C SER A 91 2.79 -4.53 -5.72
N LEU A 92 2.98 -5.84 -5.63
CA LEU A 92 2.94 -6.75 -6.79
C LEU A 92 1.53 -6.91 -7.34
N GLU A 93 0.53 -7.07 -6.48
CA GLU A 93 -0.86 -7.30 -6.88
C GLU A 93 -1.52 -6.04 -7.45
N LYS A 94 -1.27 -4.88 -6.83
CA LYS A 94 -1.96 -3.61 -7.12
C LYS A 94 -1.01 -2.40 -7.16
N PRO A 95 0.02 -2.40 -8.03
CA PRO A 95 1.04 -1.34 -8.02
C PRO A 95 0.45 0.05 -8.27
N HIS A 96 -0.50 0.22 -9.19
CA HIS A 96 -1.13 1.51 -9.47
C HIS A 96 -1.98 2.00 -8.29
N HIS A 97 -2.68 1.11 -7.58
CA HIS A 97 -3.43 1.48 -6.38
C HIS A 97 -2.48 1.95 -5.26
N MET A 98 -1.33 1.29 -5.10
CA MET A 98 -0.30 1.69 -4.15
C MET A 98 0.29 3.06 -4.51
N ALA A 99 0.58 3.33 -5.78
CA ALA A 99 1.02 4.64 -6.23
C ALA A 99 0.03 5.75 -5.84
N LEU A 100 -1.25 5.55 -6.15
CA LEU A 100 -2.30 6.52 -5.82
C LEU A 100 -2.49 6.70 -4.31
N MET A 101 -2.34 5.64 -3.51
CA MET A 101 -2.39 5.73 -2.05
C MET A 101 -1.30 6.66 -1.50
N ILE A 102 -0.13 6.68 -2.12
CA ILE A 102 1.00 7.52 -1.69
C ILE A 102 0.86 8.97 -2.20
N HIS A 103 0.41 9.14 -3.46
CA HIS A 103 0.50 10.44 -4.13
C HIS A 103 -0.83 11.19 -4.22
N ASP A 104 -1.99 10.49 -4.32
CA ASP A 104 -3.27 11.10 -4.70
C ASP A 104 -4.33 11.12 -3.60
N TRP A 105 -4.02 10.65 -2.39
CA TRP A 105 -4.94 10.64 -1.26
C TRP A 105 -5.49 12.04 -0.92
N HIS A 106 -4.75 13.09 -1.22
CA HIS A 106 -5.15 14.48 -0.95
C HIS A 106 -6.33 14.96 -1.82
N TYR A 107 -6.65 14.25 -2.92
CA TYR A 107 -7.84 14.49 -3.75
C TYR A 107 -9.11 13.82 -3.19
N LEU A 108 -9.03 13.00 -2.15
CA LEU A 108 -10.21 12.49 -1.48
C LEU A 108 -11.06 13.64 -0.92
N LYS A 109 -12.39 13.49 -0.97
CA LYS A 109 -13.31 14.42 -0.32
C LYS A 109 -13.17 14.35 1.20
N GLU A 110 -13.39 15.47 1.87
CA GLU A 110 -13.15 15.74 3.30
C GLU A 110 -13.39 14.51 4.21
N THR A 111 -14.62 14.01 4.28
CA THR A 111 -14.95 12.86 5.14
C THR A 111 -14.17 11.58 4.85
N LYS A 112 -13.84 11.35 3.58
CA LYS A 112 -13.03 10.20 3.16
C LYS A 112 -11.54 10.43 3.42
N LYS A 113 -11.11 11.67 3.27
CA LYS A 113 -9.74 12.11 3.54
C LYS A 113 -9.40 11.98 5.01
N ASP A 114 -10.28 12.44 5.90
CA ASP A 114 -10.10 12.34 7.35
C ASP A 114 -10.01 10.87 7.79
N ALA A 115 -10.91 10.02 7.29
CA ALA A 115 -10.86 8.59 7.56
C ALA A 115 -9.56 7.95 7.05
N PHE A 116 -9.09 8.35 5.87
CA PHE A 116 -7.82 7.85 5.32
C PHE A 116 -6.62 8.26 6.18
N ILE A 117 -6.57 9.53 6.61
CA ILE A 117 -5.51 10.05 7.50
C ILE A 117 -5.53 9.29 8.83
N GLN A 118 -6.71 9.08 9.42
CA GLN A 118 -6.85 8.32 10.66
C GLN A 118 -6.32 6.89 10.50
N HIS A 119 -6.74 6.16 9.49
CA HIS A 119 -6.22 4.82 9.21
C HIS A 119 -4.70 4.77 9.06
N ARG A 120 -4.12 5.77 8.39
CA ARG A 120 -2.67 5.89 8.25
C ARG A 120 -1.98 6.10 9.60
N ASN A 121 -2.50 7.01 10.42
CA ASN A 121 -1.93 7.32 11.73
C ASN A 121 -2.02 6.11 12.67
N ASP A 122 -3.15 5.40 12.69
CA ASP A 122 -3.34 4.19 13.48
C ASP A 122 -2.37 3.07 13.05
N TYR A 123 -2.19 2.93 11.73
CA TYR A 123 -1.24 1.98 11.16
C TYR A 123 0.21 2.29 11.58
N GLU A 124 0.64 3.55 11.43
CA GLU A 124 1.98 3.98 11.81
C GLU A 124 2.22 3.87 13.32
N GLY A 125 1.22 4.21 14.14
CA GLY A 125 1.28 4.04 15.59
C GLY A 125 1.45 2.58 16.02
N SER A 126 0.73 1.66 15.40
CA SER A 126 0.87 0.23 15.66
C SER A 126 2.23 -0.30 15.19
N PHE A 127 2.74 0.21 14.06
CA PHE A 127 4.05 -0.16 13.54
C PHE A 127 5.16 0.28 14.53
N ILE A 128 5.08 1.51 15.05
CA ILE A 128 5.98 2.04 16.10
C ILE A 128 5.98 1.11 17.31
N SER A 129 4.81 0.69 17.80
CA SER A 129 4.72 -0.20 18.95
C SER A 129 5.42 -1.53 18.74
N ILE A 130 5.31 -2.11 17.54
CA ILE A 130 5.99 -3.37 17.20
C ILE A 130 7.52 -3.17 17.12
N ILE A 131 8.01 -2.07 16.54
CA ILE A 131 9.44 -1.73 16.49
C ILE A 131 9.98 -1.57 17.92
N GLN A 132 9.27 -0.83 18.77
CA GLN A 132 9.66 -0.59 20.15
C GLN A 132 9.77 -1.90 20.92
N GLN A 133 8.78 -2.79 20.79
CA GLN A 133 8.83 -4.12 21.41
C GLN A 133 10.04 -4.93 20.91
N ALA A 134 10.38 -4.88 19.61
CA ALA A 134 11.52 -5.60 19.07
C ALA A 134 12.87 -5.08 19.61
N ILE A 135 12.97 -3.79 19.93
CA ILE A 135 14.13 -3.20 20.59
C ILE A 135 14.20 -3.65 22.05
N GLU A 136 13.10 -3.56 22.78
CA GLU A 136 13.00 -3.99 24.20
C GLU A 136 13.33 -5.47 24.37
N ASP A 137 12.86 -6.32 23.45
CA ASP A 137 13.17 -7.76 23.40
C ASP A 137 14.63 -8.05 22.97
N GLY A 138 15.42 -7.02 22.65
CA GLY A 138 16.80 -7.16 22.20
C GLY A 138 16.97 -7.79 20.81
N GLN A 139 15.91 -7.84 20.01
CA GLN A 139 15.89 -8.39 18.66
C GLN A 139 16.40 -7.38 17.61
N LEU A 140 16.17 -6.08 17.84
CA LEU A 140 16.68 -4.98 17.03
C LEU A 140 17.75 -4.20 17.80
N LYS A 141 18.58 -3.47 17.04
CA LYS A 141 19.55 -2.50 17.58
C LYS A 141 18.79 -1.39 18.29
N ASP A 142 19.40 -0.84 19.35
CA ASP A 142 18.91 0.35 20.03
C ASP A 142 19.11 1.59 19.14
N MET A 143 18.06 1.95 18.43
CA MET A 143 17.99 3.10 17.51
C MET A 143 16.69 3.85 17.72
N ASP A 144 16.64 5.10 17.27
CA ASP A 144 15.39 5.89 17.31
C ASP A 144 14.30 5.18 16.48
N VAL A 145 13.19 4.84 17.14
CA VAL A 145 12.05 4.12 16.56
C VAL A 145 11.48 4.84 15.33
N ARG A 146 11.51 6.18 15.33
CA ARG A 146 10.99 6.99 14.22
C ARG A 146 11.90 6.91 12.99
N ILE A 147 13.22 6.79 13.21
CA ILE A 147 14.18 6.58 12.12
C ILE A 147 13.99 5.20 11.49
N ILE A 148 13.82 4.15 12.32
CA ILE A 148 13.52 2.81 11.83
C ILE A 148 12.21 2.79 11.03
N LEU A 149 11.15 3.40 11.57
CA LEU A 149 9.86 3.50 10.87
C LEU A 149 10.01 4.23 9.53
N PHE A 150 10.71 5.36 9.52
CA PHE A 150 10.94 6.14 8.30
C PHE A 150 11.67 5.33 7.23
N ASP A 151 12.75 4.64 7.60
CA ASP A 151 13.53 3.79 6.68
C ASP A 151 12.67 2.68 6.09
N LEU A 152 12.01 1.90 6.94
CA LEU A 152 11.10 0.81 6.51
C LEU A 152 10.00 1.33 5.60
N LEU A 153 9.25 2.34 6.03
CA LEU A 153 8.09 2.82 5.27
C LEU A 153 8.48 3.55 3.99
N THR A 154 9.62 4.24 3.93
CA THR A 154 10.09 4.88 2.70
C THR A 154 10.34 3.84 1.61
N THR A 155 11.05 2.77 1.93
CA THR A 155 11.30 1.68 0.99
C THR A 155 10.00 0.97 0.60
N LEU A 156 9.18 0.57 1.58
CA LEU A 156 7.95 -0.18 1.36
C LEU A 156 6.90 0.61 0.57
N ARG A 157 6.78 1.91 0.80
CA ARG A 157 5.88 2.80 0.05
C ARG A 157 6.34 3.02 -1.39
N SER A 158 7.65 2.91 -1.67
CA SER A 158 8.22 3.04 -3.02
C SER A 158 8.21 1.74 -3.82
N MET A 159 7.84 0.60 -3.22
CA MET A 159 7.88 -0.71 -3.87
C MET A 159 7.07 -0.79 -5.16
N TYR A 160 5.94 -0.08 -5.25
CA TYR A 160 5.15 -0.02 -6.48
C TYR A 160 5.97 0.46 -7.69
N ALA A 161 6.82 1.47 -7.49
CA ALA A 161 7.66 2.02 -8.55
C ALA A 161 8.72 1.01 -9.02
N PHE A 162 9.30 0.25 -8.07
CA PHE A 162 10.20 -0.84 -8.39
C PHE A 162 9.49 -1.93 -9.20
N VAL A 163 8.32 -2.37 -8.77
CA VAL A 163 7.51 -3.42 -9.44
C VAL A 163 7.10 -2.99 -10.85
N LEU A 164 6.69 -1.74 -11.05
CA LEU A 164 6.32 -1.22 -12.37
C LEU A 164 7.51 -1.13 -13.33
N ARG A 165 8.71 -0.87 -12.79
CA ARG A 165 9.93 -0.73 -13.58
C ARG A 165 10.57 -2.07 -13.92
N TYR A 166 10.58 -3.01 -12.98
CA TYR A 166 11.29 -4.30 -13.09
C TYR A 166 10.29 -5.46 -13.02
N LYS A 167 9.72 -5.81 -14.17
CA LYS A 167 8.63 -6.80 -14.29
C LYS A 167 9.09 -8.26 -14.22
N GLU A 168 10.39 -8.50 -14.33
CA GLU A 168 11.01 -9.83 -14.40
C GLU A 168 11.24 -10.51 -13.04
N TYR A 169 11.08 -9.79 -11.94
CA TYR A 169 11.32 -10.37 -10.62
C TYR A 169 10.27 -11.40 -10.23
N ASN A 170 10.74 -12.54 -9.74
CA ASN A 170 9.90 -13.52 -9.06
C ASN A 170 9.41 -12.93 -7.72
N ALA A 171 8.14 -13.15 -7.40
CA ALA A 171 7.52 -12.58 -6.20
C ALA A 171 8.19 -13.05 -4.89
N ILE A 172 8.59 -14.35 -4.83
CA ILE A 172 9.22 -14.95 -3.65
C ILE A 172 10.62 -14.34 -3.47
N ASP A 173 11.41 -14.32 -4.54
CA ASP A 173 12.78 -13.78 -4.50
C ASP A 173 12.77 -12.29 -4.15
N LEU A 174 11.81 -11.53 -4.68
CA LEU A 174 11.67 -10.12 -4.35
C LEU A 174 11.36 -9.92 -2.86
N GLU A 175 10.40 -10.68 -2.33
CA GLU A 175 10.02 -10.60 -0.91
C GLU A 175 11.19 -10.92 0.00
N GLU A 176 11.92 -12.02 -0.26
CA GLU A 176 13.07 -12.43 0.54
C GLU A 176 14.21 -11.41 0.50
N ASN A 177 14.54 -10.88 -0.69
CA ASN A 177 15.59 -9.88 -0.83
C ASN A 177 15.22 -8.55 -0.14
N ILE A 178 13.98 -8.11 -0.23
CA ILE A 178 13.52 -6.89 0.47
C ILE A 178 13.53 -7.08 1.99
N LYS A 179 13.06 -8.24 2.50
CA LYS A 179 13.17 -8.55 3.93
C LYS A 179 14.62 -8.49 4.39
N LYS A 180 15.51 -9.16 3.66
CA LYS A 180 16.93 -9.18 3.98
C LYS A 180 17.54 -7.78 3.96
N ALA A 181 17.31 -7.00 2.91
CA ALA A 181 17.83 -5.66 2.78
C ALA A 181 17.40 -4.72 3.91
N LEU A 182 16.13 -4.82 4.34
CA LEU A 182 15.58 -3.97 5.40
C LEU A 182 15.97 -4.46 6.81
N MET A 183 16.03 -5.78 7.03
CA MET A 183 16.20 -6.32 8.38
C MET A 183 17.65 -6.55 8.79
N ASP A 184 18.57 -6.86 7.86
CA ASP A 184 19.98 -7.17 8.21
C ASP A 184 20.68 -5.96 8.86
N GLY A 185 20.34 -4.74 8.43
CA GLY A 185 20.87 -3.50 9.03
C GLY A 185 20.32 -3.21 10.43
N LEU A 186 19.15 -3.71 10.76
CA LEU A 186 18.40 -3.43 11.99
C LEU A 186 18.59 -4.50 13.06
N ARG A 187 18.79 -5.76 12.68
CA ARG A 187 18.94 -6.87 13.62
C ARG A 187 20.16 -6.70 14.50
N LYS A 188 20.02 -7.05 15.75
CA LYS A 188 21.16 -7.16 16.68
C LYS A 188 21.98 -8.39 16.30
N SER A 189 23.30 -8.22 16.15
CA SER A 189 24.19 -9.36 15.90
C SER A 189 24.13 -10.31 17.10
N SER A 190 23.95 -11.59 16.82
CA SER A 190 24.13 -12.62 17.85
C SER A 190 25.61 -12.59 18.28
N THR A 191 25.88 -12.17 19.49
CA THR A 191 27.19 -12.26 20.13
C THR A 191 27.44 -13.68 20.56
#